data_8892d6da08d824ca96f9b9d010657d0e
#
_entry.id   8892d6da08d824ca96f9b9d010657d0e
#
_cell.length_a   1.000
_cell.length_b   1.000
_cell.length_c   1.000
_cell.angle_alpha   90.00
_cell.angle_beta   90.00
_cell.angle_gamma   90.00
#
_symmetry.space_group_name_H-M   'P 1'
#
loop_
_entity.id
_entity.type
_entity.pdbx_description
1 polymer ?
#
loop_
_entity_poly.entity_id
_entity_poly.type
_entity_poly.pdbx_seq_one_letter_code
_entity_poly.pdbx_strand_id
1 'polypeptide(L)'
;GVRNVTADSSNIGTQVGEVLTMEDCLHALIIQSANDVAAQIAEHIGGTEQAFIDMMNQRASEIGCTNTHFANSSGLPDDNHYSSARDMALIFREGLKNETFRTVVGTPDYIIQPTNMNSQQRILHTHHPMFAPESGFYYEGCIGGKTGTTVAAGHTLVTGVTRDNTTYIAVTMRGTELSNSCMDSTAMFNYAFENFTKTEVNGGYVFLPKGVELN
;
A
#
# COMPACT_ATOMS: atom_id res chain seq x y z
N GLY A 1 17.58 10.75 6.95
CA GLY A 1 16.44 10.73 6.03
C GLY A 1 16.80 11.12 4.61
N VAL A 2 16.73 12.41 4.27
CA VAL A 2 16.93 12.93 2.89
C VAL A 2 18.24 12.49 2.22
N ARG A 3 19.26 12.15 2.98
CA ARG A 3 20.61 11.81 2.45
C ARG A 3 20.75 10.40 1.89
N ASN A 4 19.78 9.51 2.13
CA ASN A 4 19.93 8.08 1.82
C ASN A 4 19.11 7.64 0.60
N VAL A 5 18.47 8.58 -0.10
CA VAL A 5 17.62 8.27 -1.25
C VAL A 5 18.37 8.56 -2.53
N THR A 6 18.46 7.58 -3.43
CA THR A 6 19.09 7.76 -4.74
C THR A 6 18.22 8.67 -5.62
N ALA A 7 18.84 9.51 -6.46
CA ALA A 7 18.13 10.44 -7.34
C ALA A 7 17.15 9.74 -8.30
N ASP A 8 17.40 8.48 -8.61
CA ASP A 8 16.59 7.67 -9.55
C ASP A 8 15.38 7.00 -8.88
N SER A 9 15.24 7.11 -7.55
CA SER A 9 14.08 6.54 -6.83
C SER A 9 12.95 7.56 -6.73
N SER A 10 11.70 7.07 -6.63
CA SER A 10 10.52 7.94 -6.43
C SER A 10 10.71 8.81 -5.18
N ASN A 11 10.49 10.10 -5.32
CA ASN A 11 10.62 11.08 -4.23
C ASN A 11 9.77 12.33 -4.53
N ILE A 12 9.60 13.20 -3.56
CA ILE A 12 8.96 14.51 -3.71
C ILE A 12 9.94 15.67 -3.61
N GLY A 13 11.24 15.39 -3.59
CA GLY A 13 12.31 16.37 -3.54
C GLY A 13 12.36 17.12 -2.23
N THR A 14 12.23 16.45 -1.10
CA THR A 14 12.36 17.06 0.22
C THR A 14 13.76 17.57 0.46
N GLN A 15 13.87 18.71 1.15
CA GLN A 15 15.14 19.36 1.43
C GLN A 15 15.50 19.27 2.91
N VAL A 16 16.82 19.33 3.22
CA VAL A 16 17.29 19.38 4.60
C VAL A 16 16.77 20.65 5.30
N GLY A 17 16.05 20.49 6.39
CA GLY A 17 15.41 21.61 7.10
C GLY A 17 14.01 21.95 6.62
N GLU A 18 13.49 21.24 5.62
CA GLU A 18 12.10 21.38 5.20
C GLU A 18 11.15 20.81 6.27
N VAL A 19 10.07 21.56 6.52
CA VAL A 19 9.02 21.16 7.47
C VAL A 19 7.78 20.76 6.68
N LEU A 20 7.38 19.51 6.85
CA LEU A 20 6.15 18.92 6.31
C LEU A 20 5.26 18.45 7.47
N THR A 21 3.96 18.46 7.27
CA THR A 21 3.05 17.81 8.23
C THR A 21 3.14 16.29 8.09
N MET A 22 2.75 15.55 9.13
CA MET A 22 2.66 14.09 9.04
C MET A 22 1.63 13.67 7.97
N GLU A 23 0.57 14.44 7.80
CA GLU A 23 -0.44 14.20 6.77
C GLU A 23 0.15 14.32 5.37
N ASP A 24 0.93 15.39 5.08
CA ASP A 24 1.65 15.54 3.81
C ASP A 24 2.60 14.36 3.56
N CYS A 25 3.32 13.94 4.61
CA CYS A 25 4.26 12.82 4.53
C CYS A 25 3.55 11.49 4.20
N LEU A 26 2.43 11.20 4.85
CA LEU A 26 1.67 9.97 4.61
C LEU A 26 1.07 9.93 3.20
N HIS A 27 0.51 11.06 2.71
CA HIS A 27 0.02 11.14 1.34
C HIS A 27 1.16 11.02 0.32
N ALA A 28 2.30 11.69 0.53
CA ALA A 28 3.46 11.57 -0.35
C ALA A 28 3.99 10.11 -0.39
N LEU A 29 4.03 9.43 0.75
CA LEU A 29 4.46 8.04 0.84
C LEU A 29 3.56 7.09 0.03
N ILE A 30 2.25 7.23 0.16
CA ILE A 30 1.28 6.33 -0.49
C ILE A 30 1.04 6.72 -1.95
N ILE A 31 0.76 7.98 -2.23
CA ILE A 31 0.37 8.46 -3.56
C ILE A 31 1.57 8.50 -4.51
N GLN A 32 2.69 9.12 -4.08
CA GLN A 32 3.88 9.32 -4.91
C GLN A 32 4.95 8.26 -4.68
N SER A 33 4.76 7.36 -3.71
CA SER A 33 5.78 6.36 -3.33
C SER A 33 7.11 7.02 -2.90
N ALA A 34 7.03 8.11 -2.14
CA ALA A 34 8.16 8.97 -1.82
C ALA A 34 9.15 8.30 -0.84
N ASN A 35 10.27 7.79 -1.35
CA ASN A 35 11.30 7.12 -0.55
C ASN A 35 12.02 8.07 0.42
N ASP A 36 12.21 9.34 0.01
CA ASP A 36 12.78 10.39 0.86
C ASP A 36 11.91 10.65 2.10
N VAL A 37 10.58 10.55 1.96
CA VAL A 37 9.63 10.70 3.07
C VAL A 37 9.58 9.43 3.93
N ALA A 38 9.69 8.24 3.33
CA ALA A 38 9.69 6.98 4.07
C ALA A 38 10.79 6.95 5.14
N ALA A 39 12.02 7.29 4.75
CA ALA A 39 13.15 7.36 5.67
C ALA A 39 12.95 8.44 6.77
N GLN A 40 12.36 9.59 6.43
CA GLN A 40 12.08 10.65 7.42
C GLN A 40 11.04 10.22 8.45
N ILE A 41 9.94 9.57 8.01
CA ILE A 41 8.93 9.02 8.92
C ILE A 41 9.59 7.99 9.85
N ALA A 42 10.41 7.10 9.30
CA ALA A 42 11.10 6.08 10.07
C ALA A 42 12.00 6.68 11.14
N GLU A 43 12.83 7.67 10.80
CA GLU A 43 13.69 8.36 11.78
C GLU A 43 12.87 9.14 12.82
N HIS A 44 11.77 9.78 12.40
CA HIS A 44 10.92 10.57 13.31
C HIS A 44 10.25 9.69 14.37
N ILE A 45 9.73 8.53 13.97
CA ILE A 45 8.99 7.62 14.87
C ILE A 45 9.94 6.72 15.66
N GLY A 46 10.94 6.13 15.00
CA GLY A 46 11.87 5.18 15.60
C GLY A 46 13.07 5.82 16.30
N GLY A 47 13.30 7.13 16.10
CA GLY A 47 14.55 7.79 16.50
C GLY A 47 15.73 7.47 15.57
N THR A 48 15.74 6.26 15.00
CA THR A 48 16.61 5.83 13.92
C THR A 48 15.82 4.99 12.92
N GLU A 49 16.25 4.94 11.66
CA GLU A 49 15.63 4.08 10.67
C GLU A 49 15.67 2.61 11.08
N GLN A 50 16.79 2.15 11.67
CA GLN A 50 16.92 0.76 12.12
C GLN A 50 15.88 0.42 13.22
N ALA A 51 15.70 1.27 14.20
CA ALA A 51 14.70 1.03 15.25
C ALA A 51 13.27 0.96 14.67
N PHE A 52 12.98 1.77 13.64
CA PHE A 52 11.69 1.69 12.96
C PHE A 52 11.54 0.39 12.15
N ILE A 53 12.60 -0.08 11.48
CA ILE A 53 12.62 -1.37 10.78
C ILE A 53 12.36 -2.51 11.76
N ASP A 54 12.97 -2.47 12.94
CA ASP A 54 12.73 -3.47 14.00
C ASP A 54 11.24 -3.46 14.43
N MET A 55 10.64 -2.27 14.58
CA MET A 55 9.20 -2.14 14.84
C MET A 55 8.34 -2.70 13.70
N MET A 56 8.71 -2.47 12.42
CA MET A 56 8.01 -3.04 11.26
C MET A 56 8.04 -4.57 11.30
N ASN A 57 9.20 -5.18 11.55
CA ASN A 57 9.37 -6.62 11.62
C ASN A 57 8.60 -7.23 12.80
N GLN A 58 8.66 -6.58 13.97
CA GLN A 58 7.87 -6.99 15.13
C GLN A 58 6.37 -6.96 14.78
N ARG A 59 5.88 -5.87 14.20
CA ARG A 59 4.46 -5.74 13.84
C ARG A 59 4.03 -6.76 12.81
N ALA A 60 4.85 -7.03 11.79
CA ALA A 60 4.58 -8.09 10.82
C ALA A 60 4.39 -9.46 11.50
N SER A 61 5.26 -9.81 12.44
CA SER A 61 5.14 -11.03 13.23
C SER A 61 3.86 -11.08 14.06
N GLU A 62 3.51 -9.99 14.75
CA GLU A 62 2.30 -9.89 15.59
C GLU A 62 1.00 -10.11 14.80
N ILE A 63 0.94 -9.66 13.55
CA ILE A 63 -0.23 -9.85 12.67
C ILE A 63 -0.23 -11.18 11.92
N GLY A 64 0.76 -12.04 12.16
CA GLY A 64 0.85 -13.39 11.65
C GLY A 64 1.51 -13.53 10.27
N CYS A 65 2.36 -12.59 9.89
CA CYS A 65 3.25 -12.74 8.74
C CYS A 65 4.36 -13.77 9.06
N THR A 66 4.54 -14.74 8.18
CA THR A 66 5.51 -15.83 8.36
C THR A 66 6.62 -15.82 7.31
N ASN A 67 6.48 -15.03 6.25
CA ASN A 67 7.39 -14.96 5.12
C ASN A 67 7.67 -13.48 4.77
N THR A 68 7.90 -12.66 5.78
CA THR A 68 8.18 -11.24 5.62
C THR A 68 9.36 -10.82 6.48
N HIS A 69 10.28 -10.10 5.88
CA HIS A 69 11.36 -9.40 6.58
C HIS A 69 11.64 -8.08 5.88
N PHE A 70 11.61 -7.00 6.65
CA PHE A 70 11.94 -5.65 6.21
C PHE A 70 13.39 -5.34 6.56
N ALA A 71 14.19 -4.93 5.57
CA ALA A 71 15.57 -4.47 5.72
C ALA A 71 15.71 -2.95 5.60
N ASN A 72 14.66 -2.27 5.12
CA ASN A 72 14.58 -0.80 5.02
C ASN A 72 13.14 -0.33 5.11
N SER A 73 12.94 0.97 5.28
CA SER A 73 11.63 1.60 5.43
C SER A 73 10.91 1.91 4.11
N SER A 74 11.61 1.83 2.98
CA SER A 74 11.14 2.31 1.68
C SER A 74 10.72 1.22 0.70
N GLY A 75 11.20 -0.02 0.89
CA GLY A 75 10.98 -1.12 -0.05
C GLY A 75 12.00 -1.17 -1.20
N LEU A 76 13.09 -0.41 -1.10
CA LEU A 76 14.20 -0.51 -2.05
C LEU A 76 14.86 -1.89 -1.97
N PRO A 77 15.48 -2.39 -3.06
CA PRO A 77 16.06 -3.73 -3.09
C PRO A 77 17.13 -3.95 -2.03
N ASP A 78 16.99 -5.05 -1.31
CA ASP A 78 17.97 -5.62 -0.39
C ASP A 78 17.74 -7.14 -0.35
N ASP A 79 18.80 -7.94 -0.27
CA ASP A 79 18.69 -9.41 -0.29
C ASP A 79 17.88 -9.96 0.88
N ASN A 80 17.83 -9.22 1.99
CA ASN A 80 17.04 -9.57 3.18
C ASN A 80 15.67 -8.89 3.21
N HIS A 81 15.27 -8.14 2.17
CA HIS A 81 13.98 -7.47 2.08
C HIS A 81 13.02 -8.29 1.25
N TYR A 82 12.14 -9.04 1.89
CA TYR A 82 11.20 -9.93 1.21
C TYR A 82 9.83 -9.98 1.89
N SER A 83 8.83 -10.39 1.13
CA SER A 83 7.49 -10.67 1.62
C SER A 83 6.80 -11.71 0.73
N SER A 84 5.59 -12.10 1.10
CA SER A 84 4.71 -12.97 0.31
C SER A 84 3.38 -12.28 0.02
N ALA A 85 2.66 -12.74 -1.01
CA ALA A 85 1.34 -12.22 -1.35
C ALA A 85 0.36 -12.34 -0.17
N ARG A 86 0.41 -13.46 0.58
CA ARG A 86 -0.39 -13.67 1.78
C ARG A 86 -0.07 -12.64 2.86
N ASP A 87 1.20 -12.42 3.15
CA ASP A 87 1.62 -11.50 4.21
C ASP A 87 1.31 -10.05 3.86
N MET A 88 1.49 -9.66 2.59
CA MET A 88 1.08 -8.33 2.11
C MET A 88 -0.42 -8.11 2.23
N ALA A 89 -1.24 -9.15 1.99
CA ALA A 89 -2.68 -9.08 2.23
C ALA A 89 -3.01 -8.91 3.73
N LEU A 90 -2.26 -9.56 4.63
CA LEU A 90 -2.42 -9.39 6.08
C LEU A 90 -2.05 -7.97 6.51
N ILE A 91 -0.93 -7.44 6.01
CA ILE A 91 -0.46 -6.08 6.30
C ILE A 91 -1.50 -5.05 5.83
N PHE A 92 -1.98 -5.18 4.59
CA PHE A 92 -2.98 -4.27 4.04
C PHE A 92 -4.31 -4.35 4.81
N ARG A 93 -4.76 -5.57 5.14
CA ARG A 93 -5.94 -5.80 5.97
C ARG A 93 -5.81 -5.15 7.36
N GLU A 94 -4.64 -5.22 7.97
CA GLU A 94 -4.36 -4.56 9.25
C GLU A 94 -4.42 -3.04 9.11
N GLY A 95 -3.80 -2.50 8.07
CA GLY A 95 -3.87 -1.06 7.74
C GLY A 95 -5.31 -0.57 7.58
N LEU A 96 -6.17 -1.34 6.91
CA LEU A 96 -7.58 -0.98 6.69
C LEU A 96 -8.41 -0.88 7.98
N LYS A 97 -7.94 -1.35 9.13
CA LYS A 97 -8.58 -1.11 10.43
C LYS A 97 -8.40 0.33 10.91
N ASN A 98 -7.37 1.02 10.45
CA ASN A 98 -7.07 2.41 10.79
C ASN A 98 -7.76 3.37 9.83
N GLU A 99 -8.49 4.35 10.37
CA GLU A 99 -9.25 5.32 9.57
C GLU A 99 -8.34 6.23 8.74
N THR A 100 -7.24 6.72 9.33
CA THR A 100 -6.27 7.54 8.61
C THR A 100 -5.66 6.79 7.44
N PHE A 101 -5.32 5.49 7.62
CA PHE A 101 -4.82 4.67 6.52
C PHE A 101 -5.85 4.54 5.39
N ARG A 102 -7.13 4.29 5.72
CA ARG A 102 -8.21 4.23 4.71
C ARG A 102 -8.33 5.54 3.95
N THR A 103 -8.26 6.67 4.64
CA THR A 103 -8.31 7.99 4.01
C THR A 103 -7.14 8.18 3.05
N VAL A 104 -5.91 7.96 3.51
CA VAL A 104 -4.71 8.19 2.71
C VAL A 104 -4.65 7.26 1.49
N VAL A 105 -4.91 5.95 1.66
CA VAL A 105 -4.85 4.98 0.56
C VAL A 105 -5.97 5.17 -0.46
N GLY A 106 -7.10 5.75 -0.03
CA GLY A 106 -8.26 6.09 -0.86
C GLY A 106 -8.23 7.54 -1.39
N THR A 107 -7.10 8.23 -1.37
CA THR A 107 -6.95 9.59 -1.91
C THR A 107 -6.30 9.53 -3.30
N PRO A 108 -7.02 9.92 -4.38
CA PRO A 108 -6.46 9.87 -5.73
C PRO A 108 -5.46 11.00 -5.99
N ASP A 109 -5.77 12.19 -5.47
CA ASP A 109 -4.98 13.41 -5.68
C ASP A 109 -4.77 14.13 -4.35
N TYR A 110 -3.58 14.66 -4.14
CA TYR A 110 -3.26 15.44 -2.95
C TYR A 110 -2.34 16.61 -3.29
N ILE A 111 -2.54 17.75 -2.64
CA ILE A 111 -1.73 18.93 -2.85
C ILE A 111 -1.00 19.30 -1.56
N ILE A 112 0.32 19.17 -1.59
CA ILE A 112 1.19 19.71 -0.55
C ILE A 112 1.35 21.22 -0.79
N GLN A 113 0.96 22.01 0.19
CA GLN A 113 1.09 23.48 0.11
C GLN A 113 2.56 23.90 0.19
N PRO A 114 2.89 25.17 -0.20
CA PRO A 114 4.23 25.69 -0.04
C PRO A 114 4.76 25.51 1.38
N THR A 115 6.05 25.17 1.47
CA THR A 115 6.74 24.93 2.74
C THR A 115 7.75 26.07 3.03
N ASN A 116 8.45 25.97 4.14
CA ASN A 116 9.55 26.89 4.47
C ASN A 116 10.74 26.82 3.50
N MET A 117 10.86 25.73 2.70
CA MET A 117 11.97 25.50 1.77
C MET A 117 11.54 25.46 0.30
N ASN A 118 10.24 25.31 0.03
CA ASN A 118 9.70 25.24 -1.32
C ASN A 118 8.48 26.16 -1.44
N SER A 119 8.58 27.18 -2.28
CA SER A 119 7.50 28.15 -2.54
C SER A 119 6.44 27.65 -3.51
N GLN A 120 6.64 26.48 -4.13
CA GLN A 120 5.70 25.88 -5.07
C GLN A 120 4.90 24.78 -4.38
N GLN A 121 3.64 24.63 -4.79
CA GLN A 121 2.83 23.46 -4.45
C GLN A 121 3.40 22.21 -5.11
N ARG A 122 3.25 21.06 -4.45
CA ARG A 122 3.46 19.75 -5.06
C ARG A 122 2.11 19.08 -5.26
N ILE A 123 1.78 18.78 -6.51
CA ILE A 123 0.56 18.06 -6.85
C ILE A 123 0.93 16.58 -6.99
N LEU A 124 0.30 15.75 -6.19
CA LEU A 124 0.51 14.30 -6.17
C LEU A 124 -0.68 13.62 -6.81
N HIS A 125 -0.43 12.67 -7.72
CA HIS A 125 -1.43 11.84 -8.38
C HIS A 125 -1.18 10.38 -8.06
N THR A 126 -2.25 9.62 -7.83
CA THR A 126 -2.10 8.20 -7.50
C THR A 126 -1.49 7.41 -8.67
N HIS A 127 -0.55 6.54 -8.33
CA HIS A 127 0.03 5.58 -9.27
C HIS A 127 -0.74 4.25 -9.32
N HIS A 128 -1.89 4.15 -8.65
CA HIS A 128 -2.67 2.92 -8.59
C HIS A 128 -3.71 2.85 -9.73
N PRO A 129 -3.46 2.06 -10.81
CA PRO A 129 -4.30 2.14 -12.00
C PRO A 129 -5.75 1.71 -11.77
N MET A 130 -5.99 0.74 -10.87
CA MET A 130 -7.36 0.26 -10.60
C MET A 130 -8.19 1.24 -9.77
N PHE A 131 -7.56 2.30 -9.24
CA PHE A 131 -8.22 3.35 -8.49
C PHE A 131 -8.42 4.64 -9.32
N ALA A 132 -7.62 4.84 -10.38
CA ALA A 132 -7.67 6.00 -11.28
C ALA A 132 -8.65 5.76 -12.43
N PRO A 133 -9.77 6.50 -12.56
CA PRO A 133 -10.79 6.27 -13.58
C PRO A 133 -10.29 6.37 -15.02
N GLU A 134 -9.27 7.21 -15.26
CA GLU A 134 -8.69 7.47 -16.58
C GLU A 134 -7.64 6.42 -17.01
N SER A 135 -7.26 5.50 -16.15
CA SER A 135 -6.16 4.55 -16.39
C SER A 135 -6.48 3.45 -17.39
N GLY A 136 -7.76 3.21 -17.69
CA GLY A 136 -8.21 2.06 -18.46
C GLY A 136 -8.26 0.74 -17.66
N PHE A 137 -7.83 0.74 -16.40
CA PHE A 137 -7.87 -0.40 -15.47
C PHE A 137 -8.77 -0.16 -14.26
N TYR A 138 -9.48 0.97 -14.25
CA TYR A 138 -10.39 1.29 -13.15
C TYR A 138 -11.32 0.12 -12.82
N TYR A 139 -11.45 -0.18 -11.54
CA TYR A 139 -12.33 -1.22 -11.06
C TYR A 139 -13.31 -0.66 -10.02
N GLU A 140 -14.61 -0.78 -10.31
CA GLU A 140 -15.66 -0.24 -9.44
C GLU A 140 -15.60 -0.82 -8.02
N GLY A 141 -15.69 0.06 -7.03
CA GLY A 141 -15.57 -0.30 -5.62
C GLY A 141 -14.12 -0.39 -5.13
N CYS A 142 -13.12 -0.06 -5.96
CA CYS A 142 -11.74 0.02 -5.51
C CYS A 142 -11.61 1.08 -4.42
N ILE A 143 -11.05 0.71 -3.28
CA ILE A 143 -10.79 1.59 -2.12
C ILE A 143 -9.33 2.03 -2.04
N GLY A 144 -8.55 1.76 -3.09
CA GLY A 144 -7.14 2.08 -3.18
C GLY A 144 -6.24 0.88 -2.93
N GLY A 145 -4.96 1.16 -2.79
CA GLY A 145 -3.92 0.14 -2.65
C GLY A 145 -2.52 0.71 -2.83
N LYS A 146 -1.56 -0.14 -3.21
CA LYS A 146 -0.19 0.28 -3.44
C LYS A 146 0.46 -0.51 -4.57
N THR A 147 1.11 0.20 -5.46
CA THR A 147 2.01 -0.35 -6.49
C THR A 147 3.44 -0.43 -5.96
N GLY A 148 4.22 -1.34 -6.50
CA GLY A 148 5.66 -1.39 -6.29
C GLY A 148 6.36 -1.88 -7.55
N THR A 149 7.52 -1.32 -7.86
CA THR A 149 8.32 -1.73 -9.00
C THR A 149 9.81 -1.60 -8.68
N THR A 150 10.52 -2.70 -8.81
CA THR A 150 11.98 -2.74 -8.84
C THR A 150 12.44 -3.79 -9.85
N VAL A 151 13.69 -3.70 -10.30
CA VAL A 151 14.24 -4.73 -11.21
C VAL A 151 14.16 -6.13 -10.59
N ALA A 152 14.45 -6.24 -9.29
CA ALA A 152 14.45 -7.52 -8.57
C ALA A 152 13.04 -8.05 -8.31
N ALA A 153 12.10 -7.18 -7.92
CA ALA A 153 10.75 -7.57 -7.54
C ALA A 153 9.79 -7.70 -8.74
N GLY A 154 10.12 -7.11 -9.90
CA GLY A 154 9.14 -6.91 -10.97
C GLY A 154 8.04 -5.93 -10.54
N HIS A 155 6.87 -6.03 -11.13
CA HIS A 155 5.70 -5.27 -10.72
C HIS A 155 4.94 -5.99 -9.62
N THR A 156 4.59 -5.26 -8.57
CA THR A 156 3.77 -5.73 -7.45
C THR A 156 2.57 -4.81 -7.27
N LEU A 157 1.44 -5.38 -6.89
CA LEU A 157 0.21 -4.63 -6.68
C LEU A 157 -0.57 -5.22 -5.51
N VAL A 158 -0.98 -4.36 -4.59
CA VAL A 158 -1.98 -4.66 -3.56
C VAL A 158 -3.18 -3.78 -3.82
N THR A 159 -4.37 -4.35 -3.91
CA THR A 159 -5.62 -3.64 -4.17
C THR A 159 -6.71 -4.10 -3.21
N GLY A 160 -7.45 -3.16 -2.64
CA GLY A 160 -8.68 -3.42 -1.90
C GLY A 160 -9.91 -3.03 -2.72
N VAL A 161 -10.95 -3.86 -2.68
CA VAL A 161 -12.25 -3.57 -3.31
C VAL A 161 -13.36 -3.86 -2.31
N THR A 162 -14.29 -2.91 -2.17
CA THR A 162 -15.45 -3.06 -1.30
C THR A 162 -16.75 -2.97 -2.13
N ARG A 163 -17.60 -4.00 -2.00
CA ARG A 163 -18.98 -4.01 -2.53
C ARG A 163 -19.89 -4.66 -1.50
N ASP A 164 -21.08 -4.13 -1.33
CA ASP A 164 -22.10 -4.69 -0.44
C ASP A 164 -21.56 -5.04 0.96
N ASN A 165 -20.80 -4.11 1.55
CA ASN A 165 -20.19 -4.29 2.88
C ASN A 165 -19.18 -5.44 2.98
N THR A 166 -18.69 -5.93 1.85
CA THR A 166 -17.68 -6.98 1.74
C THR A 166 -16.42 -6.42 1.09
N THR A 167 -15.29 -6.59 1.75
CA THR A 167 -13.99 -6.17 1.22
C THR A 167 -13.15 -7.39 0.88
N TYR A 168 -12.69 -7.46 -0.37
CA TYR A 168 -11.65 -8.37 -0.80
C TYR A 168 -10.34 -7.64 -1.04
N ILE A 169 -9.23 -8.32 -0.84
CA ILE A 169 -7.88 -7.83 -1.08
C ILE A 169 -7.22 -8.77 -2.09
N ALA A 170 -6.77 -8.23 -3.20
CA ALA A 170 -5.95 -8.92 -4.19
C ALA A 170 -4.49 -8.48 -4.05
N VAL A 171 -3.58 -9.43 -4.14
CA VAL A 171 -2.13 -9.18 -4.16
C VAL A 171 -1.49 -9.93 -5.30
N THR A 172 -0.85 -9.21 -6.20
CA THR A 172 0.00 -9.77 -7.26
C THR A 172 1.45 -9.41 -7.00
N MET A 173 2.35 -10.35 -7.22
CA MET A 173 3.78 -10.16 -7.01
C MET A 173 4.56 -10.68 -8.22
N ARG A 174 5.69 -10.03 -8.50
CA ARG A 174 6.61 -10.41 -9.58
C ARG A 174 5.96 -10.43 -10.97
N GLY A 175 5.04 -9.51 -11.21
CA GLY A 175 4.44 -9.31 -12.52
C GLY A 175 5.47 -8.79 -13.54
N THR A 176 5.30 -9.17 -14.80
CA THR A 176 6.15 -8.66 -15.89
C THR A 176 5.80 -7.23 -16.25
N GLU A 177 4.52 -6.87 -16.12
CA GLU A 177 3.99 -5.53 -16.35
C GLU A 177 2.90 -5.22 -15.33
N LEU A 178 2.73 -3.93 -15.02
CA LEU A 178 1.68 -3.48 -14.09
C LEU A 178 0.27 -3.74 -14.65
N SER A 179 0.09 -3.65 -15.97
CA SER A 179 -1.15 -3.99 -16.67
C SER A 179 -1.60 -5.43 -16.41
N ASN A 180 -0.68 -6.39 -16.46
CA ASN A 180 -0.97 -7.79 -16.16
C ASN A 180 -1.41 -7.95 -14.70
N SER A 181 -0.74 -7.27 -13.76
CA SER A 181 -1.13 -7.27 -12.35
C SER A 181 -2.54 -6.71 -12.13
N CYS A 182 -2.94 -5.70 -12.89
CA CYS A 182 -4.30 -5.16 -12.85
C CYS A 182 -5.33 -6.16 -13.42
N MET A 183 -5.03 -6.81 -14.54
CA MET A 183 -5.91 -7.82 -15.13
C MET A 183 -6.08 -9.04 -14.22
N ASP A 184 -5.00 -9.54 -13.63
CA ASP A 184 -5.04 -10.64 -12.67
C ASP A 184 -5.87 -10.26 -11.43
N SER A 185 -5.67 -9.05 -10.89
CA SER A 185 -6.46 -8.55 -9.76
C SER A 185 -7.94 -8.44 -10.11
N THR A 186 -8.27 -7.96 -11.31
CA THR A 186 -9.66 -7.90 -11.82
C THR A 186 -10.28 -9.30 -11.88
N ALA A 187 -9.56 -10.28 -12.42
CA ALA A 187 -10.02 -11.66 -12.49
C ALA A 187 -10.27 -12.26 -11.10
N MET A 188 -9.36 -12.03 -10.15
CA MET A 188 -9.52 -12.46 -8.76
C MET A 188 -10.73 -11.83 -8.09
N PHE A 189 -10.97 -10.52 -8.26
CA PHE A 189 -12.15 -9.86 -7.70
C PHE A 189 -13.45 -10.35 -8.32
N ASN A 190 -13.50 -10.47 -9.64
CA ASN A 190 -14.68 -11.03 -10.33
C ASN A 190 -14.99 -12.41 -9.79
N TYR A 191 -14.00 -13.31 -9.73
CA TYR A 191 -14.16 -14.63 -9.17
C TYR A 191 -14.67 -14.61 -7.72
N ALA A 192 -14.09 -13.75 -6.86
CA ALA A 192 -14.46 -13.67 -5.47
C ALA A 192 -15.91 -13.18 -5.28
N PHE A 193 -16.30 -12.08 -5.95
CA PHE A 193 -17.65 -11.54 -5.84
C PHE A 193 -18.71 -12.40 -6.52
N GLU A 194 -18.36 -13.14 -7.56
CA GLU A 194 -19.28 -14.04 -8.24
C GLU A 194 -19.52 -15.35 -7.47
N ASN A 195 -18.51 -15.88 -6.80
CA ASN A 195 -18.54 -17.24 -6.26
C ASN A 195 -18.68 -17.34 -4.74
N PHE A 196 -18.47 -16.27 -4.00
CA PHE A 196 -18.55 -16.30 -2.54
C PHE A 196 -19.57 -15.32 -1.99
N THR A 197 -20.18 -15.69 -0.86
CA THR A 197 -21.10 -14.87 -0.09
C THR A 197 -20.58 -14.74 1.34
N LYS A 198 -20.59 -13.53 1.89
CA LYS A 198 -20.35 -13.27 3.30
C LYS A 198 -21.58 -13.67 4.09
N THR A 199 -21.44 -14.67 4.95
CA THR A 199 -22.52 -15.22 5.77
C THR A 199 -22.25 -14.93 7.23
N GLU A 200 -23.23 -14.39 7.94
CA GLU A 200 -23.15 -14.14 9.38
C GLU A 200 -23.24 -15.46 10.14
N VAL A 201 -22.36 -15.61 11.13
CA VAL A 201 -22.35 -16.76 12.04
C VAL A 201 -22.21 -16.25 13.48
N ASN A 202 -22.49 -17.10 14.46
CA ASN A 202 -22.32 -16.75 15.87
C ASN A 202 -20.87 -16.29 16.15
N GLY A 203 -20.71 -14.97 16.39
CA GLY A 203 -19.43 -14.35 16.70
C GLY A 203 -18.65 -13.77 15.53
N GLY A 204 -19.23 -13.71 14.31
CA GLY A 204 -18.56 -13.07 13.17
C GLY A 204 -19.15 -13.42 11.81
N TYR A 205 -18.26 -13.50 10.82
CA TYR A 205 -18.63 -13.80 9.44
C TYR A 205 -17.72 -14.88 8.86
N VAL A 206 -18.29 -15.71 7.98
CA VAL A 206 -17.55 -16.63 7.11
C VAL A 206 -17.87 -16.34 5.65
N PHE A 207 -16.94 -16.69 4.78
CA PHE A 207 -17.15 -16.62 3.33
C PHE A 207 -17.39 -18.03 2.82
N LEU A 208 -18.58 -18.24 2.28
CA LEU A 208 -19.00 -19.53 1.73
C LEU A 208 -19.14 -19.44 0.21
N PRO A 209 -18.87 -20.54 -0.53
CA PRO A 209 -19.27 -20.63 -1.92
C PRO A 209 -20.78 -20.38 -2.04
N LYS A 210 -21.22 -19.65 -3.07
CA LYS A 210 -22.64 -19.39 -3.30
C LYS A 210 -23.40 -20.72 -3.45
N GLY A 211 -24.55 -20.81 -2.80
CA GLY A 211 -25.37 -22.01 -2.78
C GLY A 211 -25.00 -23.03 -1.69
N VAL A 212 -24.00 -22.72 -0.84
CA VAL A 212 -23.70 -23.51 0.35
C VAL A 212 -24.40 -22.90 1.55
N GLU A 213 -25.19 -23.68 2.27
CA GLU A 213 -25.82 -23.32 3.54
C GLU A 213 -25.07 -23.95 4.70
N LEU A 214 -25.02 -23.22 5.83
CA LEU A 214 -24.52 -23.76 7.09
C LEU A 214 -25.67 -24.56 7.75
N ASN A 215 -25.44 -25.83 7.95
CA ASN A 215 -26.36 -26.72 8.71
C ASN A 215 -26.20 -26.47 10.21
#